data_fd6bd32fc8fd18eff0b16651bfb72d9a
#
_entry.id   fd6bd32fc8fd18eff0b16651bfb72d9a
#
_cell.length_a   1.000
_cell.length_b   1.000
_cell.length_c   1.000
_cell.angle_alpha   90.00
_cell.angle_beta   90.00
_cell.angle_gamma   90.00
#
_symmetry.space_group_name_H-M   'P 1'
#
loop_
_entity.id
_entity.type
_entity.pdbx_description
1 polymer ?
#
loop_
_entity_poly.entity_id
_entity_poly.type
_entity_poly.pdbx_seq_one_letter_code
_entity_poly.pdbx_strand_id
1 'polypeptide(L)'
;MVSALSCRRIHRVGPVFAATAAGFALCAMAHSVSARVAIVHPDTWGAVDGRGRTLPDYRAVGGIKRNKTVGIFYFLTRVHPGHVIRNNDLVLQKHPNAVIGPIGSIHWWAEPLFGYYRSSDPFILRVHAEMLADAGVNTVIFDNTNGPIYLSVQKALFKTWLRLRALGDKTPQFVCFAGHGAWNRDYNAIYKTGLAKKLWFYWDGRPLLLYHGHKSELTRAERNFFTLRYCWAWTGGKNRWGWDNLGVNPNLYGWHTNPHSPEEMPVAVGGWASNNIGRSYHDGREPPTKDQHPGSGICFARQWKRVLRINPPFVFITGWNEWTAGAWPAPGPLDFAGRMVTKGDPIFIDEYSPEFSRDIEPMRLDNGGLYGGFGDNYYYQMVAEIRQYKGVHRLPSIHQATIHIASPMAQWRNIGPLFINNIGLAVHRNDTGWGPEHYVNNTGRNDIVVCKCAYSRKYIYFWVKTRAPITTWRGRSWMLLYLSFPGGNSNWMGYDYVINRHVLNSHTTTVQRNIGGYHWRTIGRARFRMHGRQMQVAIPRRLLGIHKAMPAEFHFKWADHIAQNGRWTDFYLNGDCAPPFRFYYRAKISGR
;
A
#
# COMPACT_ATOMS: atom_id res chain seq x y z
N MET A 1 38.24 1.48 -59.53
CA MET A 1 39.67 1.71 -59.48
C MET A 1 40.12 1.27 -58.12
N VAL A 2 40.61 0.05 -57.96
CA VAL A 2 42.00 -0.35 -57.99
C VAL A 2 42.77 0.25 -56.82
N SER A 3 43.43 -0.40 -55.88
CA SER A 3 43.94 -1.77 -55.63
C SER A 3 44.63 -1.67 -54.26
N ALA A 4 44.50 -2.59 -53.32
CA ALA A 4 45.18 -3.86 -53.17
C ALA A 4 46.65 -3.81 -52.65
N LEU A 5 46.88 -4.61 -51.60
CA LEU A 5 48.05 -5.36 -51.23
C LEU A 5 49.23 -4.60 -50.56
N SER A 6 49.98 -5.10 -49.58
CA SER A 6 50.52 -6.43 -49.41
C SER A 6 51.23 -6.62 -48.05
N CYS A 7 51.28 -7.83 -47.64
CA CYS A 7 51.96 -8.55 -46.57
C CYS A 7 53.52 -8.57 -46.70
N ARG A 8 54.27 -8.68 -45.55
CA ARG A 8 55.49 -9.56 -45.34
C ARG A 8 56.02 -9.34 -43.91
N ARG A 9 56.11 -10.21 -43.12
CA ARG A 9 56.85 -11.39 -42.60
C ARG A 9 58.38 -11.21 -42.43
N ILE A 10 58.84 -11.63 -41.22
CA ILE A 10 60.03 -12.39 -40.79
C ILE A 10 61.26 -11.58 -40.32
N HIS A 11 61.73 -11.72 -39.04
CA HIS A 11 62.83 -12.62 -38.62
C HIS A 11 62.99 -12.72 -37.10
N ARG A 12 63.28 -13.93 -36.65
CA ARG A 12 63.72 -14.34 -35.31
C ARG A 12 65.21 -14.06 -35.10
N VAL A 13 65.62 -13.68 -33.87
CA VAL A 13 66.85 -14.14 -33.20
C VAL A 13 66.64 -14.03 -31.66
N GLY A 14 66.88 -15.10 -30.92
CA GLY A 14 67.10 -15.12 -29.46
C GLY A 14 68.55 -15.56 -29.22
N PRO A 15 68.93 -15.98 -27.99
CA PRO A 15 68.70 -15.45 -26.66
C PRO A 15 69.99 -15.09 -25.90
N VAL A 16 69.97 -14.36 -24.79
CA VAL A 16 71.03 -14.45 -23.74
C VAL A 16 70.41 -14.24 -22.35
N PHE A 17 70.69 -15.15 -21.44
CA PHE A 17 70.39 -15.17 -20.04
C PHE A 17 71.13 -14.12 -19.22
N ALA A 18 70.49 -13.38 -18.35
CA ALA A 18 71.11 -12.83 -17.15
C ALA A 18 70.05 -12.80 -16.03
N ALA A 19 70.26 -13.60 -15.01
CA ALA A 19 69.43 -13.65 -13.80
C ALA A 19 69.76 -12.48 -12.85
N THR A 20 68.80 -11.69 -12.51
CA THR A 20 68.85 -10.82 -11.31
C THR A 20 67.58 -11.00 -10.52
N ALA A 21 67.74 -11.51 -9.29
CA ALA A 21 66.65 -11.64 -8.29
C ALA A 21 66.23 -10.24 -7.80
N ALA A 22 65.01 -9.87 -8.12
CA ALA A 22 64.36 -8.72 -7.51
C ALA A 22 63.08 -9.23 -6.83
N GLY A 23 63.03 -9.08 -5.50
CA GLY A 23 61.94 -9.52 -4.68
C GLY A 23 60.61 -8.81 -5.05
N PHE A 24 59.61 -9.56 -5.44
CA PHE A 24 58.26 -9.08 -5.56
C PHE A 24 57.62 -9.01 -4.16
N ALA A 25 57.56 -7.80 -3.58
CA ALA A 25 56.63 -7.52 -2.50
C ALA A 25 55.21 -7.53 -3.08
N LEU A 26 54.46 -8.62 -2.87
CA LEU A 26 53.02 -8.65 -3.12
C LEU A 26 52.36 -7.67 -2.16
N CYS A 27 52.09 -6.46 -2.64
CA CYS A 27 51.16 -5.55 -2.03
C CYS A 27 49.73 -6.12 -2.27
N ALA A 28 49.25 -6.96 -1.35
CA ALA A 28 47.86 -7.38 -1.32
C ALA A 28 47.02 -6.13 -1.05
N MET A 29 46.54 -5.47 -2.11
CA MET A 29 45.45 -4.51 -2.03
C MET A 29 44.20 -5.30 -1.61
N ALA A 30 43.95 -5.35 -0.31
CA ALA A 30 42.70 -5.74 0.23
C ALA A 30 41.63 -4.74 -0.29
N HIS A 31 41.01 -5.08 -1.38
CA HIS A 31 39.77 -4.41 -1.77
C HIS A 31 38.79 -4.67 -0.66
N SER A 32 38.64 -3.72 0.26
CA SER A 32 37.52 -3.71 1.21
C SER A 32 36.25 -3.62 0.39
N VAL A 33 35.62 -4.77 0.13
CA VAL A 33 34.23 -4.80 -0.32
C VAL A 33 33.43 -4.13 0.78
N SER A 34 33.11 -2.86 0.59
CA SER A 34 32.18 -2.15 1.47
C SER A 34 30.88 -2.95 1.48
N ALA A 35 30.64 -3.69 2.54
CA ALA A 35 29.42 -4.48 2.68
C ALA A 35 28.24 -3.52 2.46
N ARG A 36 27.41 -3.81 1.45
CA ARG A 36 26.21 -3.00 1.18
C ARG A 36 25.34 -3.00 2.43
N VAL A 37 25.02 -1.81 2.92
CA VAL A 37 24.14 -1.64 4.06
C VAL A 37 22.77 -2.27 3.75
N ALA A 38 22.30 -3.18 4.59
CA ALA A 38 21.03 -3.88 4.39
C ALA A 38 19.85 -2.89 4.37
N ILE A 39 18.82 -3.22 3.60
CA ILE A 39 17.60 -2.42 3.45
C ILE A 39 16.45 -3.11 4.17
N VAL A 40 15.64 -2.33 4.89
CA VAL A 40 14.38 -2.76 5.50
C VAL A 40 13.26 -2.59 4.47
N HIS A 41 12.61 -3.70 4.14
CA HIS A 41 11.54 -3.74 3.14
C HIS A 41 10.16 -3.48 3.77
N PRO A 42 9.16 -2.93 3.02
CA PRO A 42 7.81 -2.66 3.53
C PRO A 42 7.11 -3.88 4.13
N ASP A 43 7.34 -5.07 3.60
CA ASP A 43 6.78 -6.32 4.11
C ASP A 43 7.29 -6.72 5.51
N THR A 44 8.32 -6.03 6.03
CA THR A 44 8.83 -6.21 7.39
C THR A 44 8.33 -5.15 8.38
N TRP A 45 7.62 -4.13 7.93
CA TRP A 45 7.05 -3.10 8.82
C TRP A 45 5.95 -3.70 9.69
N GLY A 46 5.77 -3.17 10.87
CA GLY A 46 4.67 -3.54 11.76
C GLY A 46 3.48 -2.60 11.59
N ALA A 47 2.31 -3.07 11.95
CA ALA A 47 1.11 -2.27 12.17
C ALA A 47 0.17 -3.02 13.12
N VAL A 48 -0.72 -2.26 13.75
CA VAL A 48 -1.85 -2.79 14.51
C VAL A 48 -3.10 -2.10 14.00
N ASP A 49 -4.10 -2.84 13.56
CA ASP A 49 -5.35 -2.27 13.09
C ASP A 49 -6.28 -1.86 14.24
N GLY A 50 -7.42 -1.26 13.90
CA GLY A 50 -8.42 -0.82 14.90
C GLY A 50 -9.03 -1.95 15.73
N ARG A 51 -8.83 -3.22 15.36
CA ARG A 51 -9.28 -4.42 16.08
C ARG A 51 -8.16 -5.09 16.90
N GLY A 52 -6.96 -4.50 16.96
CA GLY A 52 -5.80 -5.07 17.65
C GLY A 52 -5.08 -6.19 16.88
N ARG A 53 -5.41 -6.44 15.60
CA ARG A 53 -4.72 -7.45 14.79
C ARG A 53 -3.35 -6.91 14.35
N THR A 54 -2.31 -7.72 14.57
CA THR A 54 -0.93 -7.40 14.19
C THR A 54 -0.54 -8.04 12.87
N LEU A 55 0.33 -7.39 12.11
CA LEU A 55 0.85 -7.95 10.86
C LEU A 55 1.81 -9.12 11.13
N PRO A 56 1.69 -10.23 10.38
CA PRO A 56 2.59 -11.36 10.53
C PRO A 56 4.00 -11.01 10.05
N ASP A 57 4.99 -11.62 10.70
CA ASP A 57 6.40 -11.47 10.41
C ASP A 57 7.03 -12.74 9.79
N TYR A 58 8.34 -12.71 9.55
CA TYR A 58 9.08 -13.83 8.98
C TYR A 58 8.93 -15.14 9.75
N ARG A 59 8.77 -15.08 11.08
CA ARG A 59 8.61 -16.30 11.90
C ARG A 59 7.25 -16.96 11.65
N ALA A 60 6.23 -16.13 11.41
CA ALA A 60 4.87 -16.60 11.19
C ALA A 60 4.64 -17.13 9.76
N VAL A 61 5.23 -16.47 8.72
CA VAL A 61 4.86 -16.74 7.32
C VAL A 61 6.02 -17.24 6.43
N GLY A 62 7.24 -17.23 6.93
CA GLY A 62 8.43 -17.66 6.19
C GLY A 62 8.93 -16.62 5.17
N GLY A 63 9.93 -17.05 4.37
CA GLY A 63 10.56 -16.22 3.36
C GLY A 63 9.72 -16.00 2.10
N ILE A 64 10.19 -15.09 1.25
CA ILE A 64 9.53 -14.74 -0.01
C ILE A 64 9.30 -15.99 -0.88
N LYS A 65 8.06 -16.19 -1.27
CA LYS A 65 7.60 -17.24 -2.18
C LYS A 65 7.62 -16.72 -3.61
N ARG A 66 8.23 -17.48 -4.52
CA ARG A 66 8.30 -17.12 -5.94
C ARG A 66 6.95 -17.34 -6.63
N ASN A 67 6.73 -16.65 -7.75
CA ASN A 67 5.55 -16.81 -8.61
C ASN A 67 4.22 -16.59 -7.87
N LYS A 68 4.18 -15.57 -7.02
CA LYS A 68 2.98 -15.12 -6.31
C LYS A 68 2.63 -13.70 -6.70
N THR A 69 1.51 -13.54 -7.37
CA THR A 69 1.01 -12.26 -7.87
C THR A 69 -0.32 -11.92 -7.21
N VAL A 70 -0.49 -10.65 -6.88
CA VAL A 70 -1.74 -10.10 -6.36
C VAL A 70 -2.18 -8.96 -7.28
N GLY A 71 -3.37 -9.08 -7.85
CA GLY A 71 -4.09 -8.02 -8.54
C GLY A 71 -5.26 -7.53 -7.70
N ILE A 72 -5.68 -6.29 -7.90
CA ILE A 72 -6.82 -5.70 -7.22
C ILE A 72 -7.69 -4.91 -8.19
N PHE A 73 -9.02 -5.06 -8.10
CA PHE A 73 -9.96 -4.30 -8.92
C PHE A 73 -9.89 -2.81 -8.56
N TYR A 74 -9.86 -1.94 -9.56
CA TYR A 74 -9.62 -0.51 -9.39
C TYR A 74 -10.54 0.31 -10.29
N PHE A 75 -11.31 1.22 -9.71
CA PHE A 75 -12.37 1.96 -10.36
C PHE A 75 -11.95 3.39 -10.72
N LEU A 76 -12.25 3.80 -11.94
CA LEU A 76 -11.89 5.09 -12.54
C LEU A 76 -13.11 6.00 -12.78
N THR A 77 -14.27 5.59 -12.31
CA THR A 77 -15.60 6.09 -12.70
C THR A 77 -15.91 7.52 -12.29
N ARG A 78 -15.28 8.04 -11.23
CA ARG A 78 -15.55 9.38 -10.71
C ARG A 78 -14.82 10.47 -11.50
N VAL A 79 -15.26 10.69 -12.74
CA VAL A 79 -14.61 11.62 -13.72
C VAL A 79 -15.15 13.03 -13.63
N HIS A 80 -16.43 13.19 -13.28
CA HIS A 80 -17.11 14.47 -13.22
C HIS A 80 -17.54 14.78 -11.77
N PRO A 81 -17.47 16.04 -11.33
CA PRO A 81 -18.07 16.42 -10.06
C PRO A 81 -19.59 16.23 -10.15
N GLY A 82 -20.14 15.45 -9.22
CA GLY A 82 -21.59 15.35 -9.06
C GLY A 82 -22.15 16.63 -8.44
N HIS A 83 -23.44 16.92 -8.68
CA HIS A 83 -24.09 18.09 -8.10
C HIS A 83 -24.52 17.88 -6.65
N VAL A 84 -24.77 16.62 -6.24
CA VAL A 84 -25.25 16.26 -4.91
C VAL A 84 -24.49 15.04 -4.40
N ILE A 85 -23.99 15.12 -3.19
CA ILE A 85 -23.48 13.96 -2.45
C ILE A 85 -24.65 13.21 -1.84
N ARG A 86 -24.91 12.00 -2.34
CA ARG A 86 -25.86 11.06 -1.75
C ARG A 86 -25.07 9.96 -1.08
N ASN A 87 -25.12 9.86 0.23
CA ASN A 87 -24.42 8.85 1.00
C ASN A 87 -25.45 7.91 1.66
N ASN A 88 -25.45 6.66 1.23
CA ASN A 88 -26.39 5.64 1.70
C ASN A 88 -26.19 5.32 3.18
N ASP A 89 -24.96 5.24 3.65
CA ASP A 89 -24.66 4.95 5.05
C ASP A 89 -25.27 6.00 5.99
N LEU A 90 -25.16 7.28 5.66
CA LEU A 90 -25.77 8.36 6.45
C LEU A 90 -27.32 8.31 6.43
N VAL A 91 -27.92 7.87 5.33
CA VAL A 91 -29.37 7.67 5.25
C VAL A 91 -29.80 6.48 6.11
N LEU A 92 -29.12 5.35 5.98
CA LEU A 92 -29.43 4.11 6.70
C LEU A 92 -29.20 4.23 8.19
N GLN A 93 -28.24 5.04 8.63
CA GLN A 93 -28.02 5.34 10.03
C GLN A 93 -29.26 5.99 10.69
N LYS A 94 -29.89 6.93 9.97
CA LYS A 94 -31.08 7.63 10.46
C LYS A 94 -32.36 6.81 10.25
N HIS A 95 -32.43 6.06 9.17
CA HIS A 95 -33.58 5.31 8.69
C HIS A 95 -33.16 3.93 8.18
N PRO A 96 -32.91 2.93 9.06
CA PRO A 96 -32.36 1.63 8.68
C PRO A 96 -33.14 0.88 7.60
N ASN A 97 -34.44 1.16 7.46
CA ASN A 97 -35.34 0.54 6.46
C ASN A 97 -35.64 1.47 5.28
N ALA A 98 -34.87 2.55 5.09
CA ALA A 98 -35.12 3.49 4.01
C ALA A 98 -35.04 2.81 2.63
N VAL A 99 -36.00 3.16 1.77
CA VAL A 99 -35.90 2.90 0.33
C VAL A 99 -35.10 4.04 -0.27
N ILE A 100 -33.89 3.75 -0.72
CA ILE A 100 -32.95 4.78 -1.19
C ILE A 100 -33.08 4.94 -2.71
N GLY A 101 -33.32 6.17 -3.14
CA GLY A 101 -33.48 6.55 -4.54
C GLY A 101 -33.17 8.03 -4.77
N PRO A 102 -33.55 8.60 -5.91
CA PRO A 102 -34.37 8.02 -7.00
C PRO A 102 -33.59 7.09 -7.93
N ILE A 103 -34.34 6.26 -8.69
CA ILE A 103 -33.77 5.46 -9.78
C ILE A 103 -32.99 6.36 -10.75
N GLY A 104 -31.84 5.88 -11.25
CA GLY A 104 -30.94 6.62 -12.12
C GLY A 104 -29.97 7.55 -11.39
N SER A 105 -30.09 7.72 -10.05
CA SER A 105 -29.13 8.52 -9.27
C SER A 105 -27.90 7.71 -8.87
N ILE A 106 -26.76 8.40 -8.76
CA ILE A 106 -25.49 7.84 -8.26
C ILE A 106 -25.36 8.16 -6.79
N HIS A 107 -25.02 7.17 -6.00
CA HIS A 107 -24.84 7.26 -4.56
C HIS A 107 -23.45 6.76 -4.15
N TRP A 108 -22.91 7.36 -3.09
CA TRP A 108 -21.80 6.84 -2.32
C TRP A 108 -22.36 5.85 -1.30
N TRP A 109 -21.76 4.64 -1.22
CA TRP A 109 -22.19 3.69 -0.20
C TRP A 109 -21.73 4.10 1.21
N ALA A 110 -20.61 4.86 1.32
CA ALA A 110 -20.12 5.54 2.53
C ALA A 110 -19.11 6.64 2.15
N GLU A 111 -18.44 7.27 3.14
CA GLU A 111 -17.42 8.27 2.91
C GLU A 111 -16.01 7.64 2.98
N PRO A 112 -15.18 7.78 1.93
CA PRO A 112 -13.77 7.42 1.98
C PRO A 112 -13.03 8.22 3.05
N LEU A 113 -11.94 7.66 3.60
CA LEU A 113 -11.05 8.40 4.51
C LEU A 113 -10.55 9.71 3.89
N PHE A 114 -10.34 9.72 2.59
CA PHE A 114 -9.83 10.87 1.83
C PHE A 114 -10.92 11.82 1.33
N GLY A 115 -12.18 11.64 1.76
CA GLY A 115 -13.36 12.41 1.35
C GLY A 115 -13.92 11.98 -0.01
N TYR A 116 -14.95 12.66 -0.46
CA TYR A 116 -15.63 12.40 -1.75
C TYR A 116 -14.80 12.92 -2.94
N TYR A 117 -13.68 12.26 -3.22
CA TYR A 117 -12.70 12.67 -4.20
C TYR A 117 -13.06 12.29 -5.64
N ARG A 118 -12.44 12.94 -6.62
CA ARG A 118 -12.47 12.52 -8.03
C ARG A 118 -11.34 11.53 -8.31
N SER A 119 -11.59 10.57 -9.20
CA SER A 119 -10.60 9.55 -9.57
C SER A 119 -9.33 10.11 -10.21
N SER A 120 -9.34 11.38 -10.66
CA SER A 120 -8.18 12.07 -11.24
C SER A 120 -7.36 12.89 -10.25
N ASP A 121 -7.78 13.00 -8.96
CA ASP A 121 -7.05 13.76 -7.93
C ASP A 121 -5.62 13.22 -7.78
N PRO A 122 -4.57 14.01 -8.08
CA PRO A 122 -3.18 13.53 -8.04
C PRO A 122 -2.71 13.13 -6.64
N PHE A 123 -3.30 13.72 -5.59
CA PHE A 123 -3.03 13.33 -4.21
C PHE A 123 -3.51 11.89 -3.96
N ILE A 124 -4.73 11.58 -4.36
CA ILE A 124 -5.33 10.25 -4.23
C ILE A 124 -4.57 9.20 -5.05
N LEU A 125 -4.29 9.52 -6.33
CA LEU A 125 -3.56 8.60 -7.21
C LEU A 125 -2.18 8.24 -6.65
N ARG A 126 -1.51 9.17 -5.96
CA ARG A 126 -0.25 8.93 -5.27
C ARG A 126 -0.44 8.05 -4.04
N VAL A 127 -1.36 8.40 -3.15
CA VAL A 127 -1.65 7.63 -1.93
C VAL A 127 -2.01 6.19 -2.26
N HIS A 128 -2.86 5.98 -3.27
CA HIS A 128 -3.22 4.64 -3.74
C HIS A 128 -2.00 3.85 -4.25
N ALA A 129 -1.11 4.49 -5.03
CA ALA A 129 0.12 3.83 -5.49
C ALA A 129 0.96 3.31 -4.32
N GLU A 130 1.16 4.15 -3.31
CA GLU A 130 1.98 3.85 -2.13
C GLU A 130 1.31 2.79 -1.26
N MET A 131 0.03 2.95 -0.91
CA MET A 131 -0.70 1.95 -0.11
C MET A 131 -0.68 0.57 -0.76
N LEU A 132 -0.96 0.49 -2.05
CA LEU A 132 -1.02 -0.78 -2.77
C LEU A 132 0.37 -1.42 -2.94
N ALA A 133 1.40 -0.61 -3.23
CA ALA A 133 2.77 -1.12 -3.34
C ALA A 133 3.32 -1.60 -1.99
N ASP A 134 3.08 -0.88 -0.90
CA ASP A 134 3.51 -1.25 0.45
C ASP A 134 2.76 -2.48 0.97
N ALA A 135 1.50 -2.67 0.57
CA ALA A 135 0.74 -3.89 0.82
C ALA A 135 1.28 -5.11 0.05
N GLY A 136 2.06 -4.90 -1.02
CA GLY A 136 2.57 -5.96 -1.88
C GLY A 136 1.66 -6.30 -3.07
N VAL A 137 0.73 -5.43 -3.45
CA VAL A 137 -0.07 -5.56 -4.68
C VAL A 137 0.82 -5.34 -5.89
N ASN A 138 0.75 -6.25 -6.87
CA ASN A 138 1.56 -6.19 -8.09
C ASN A 138 0.91 -5.36 -9.19
N THR A 139 -0.41 -5.45 -9.32
CA THR A 139 -1.14 -4.81 -10.41
C THR A 139 -2.53 -4.37 -9.96
N VAL A 140 -2.97 -3.24 -10.49
CA VAL A 140 -4.39 -2.85 -10.46
C VAL A 140 -5.08 -3.32 -11.73
N ILE A 141 -6.35 -3.63 -11.64
CA ILE A 141 -7.17 -4.10 -12.75
C ILE A 141 -8.26 -3.05 -12.96
N PHE A 142 -8.16 -2.30 -14.05
CA PHE A 142 -9.10 -1.21 -14.36
C PHE A 142 -10.43 -1.76 -14.83
N ASP A 143 -11.52 -1.30 -14.25
CA ASP A 143 -12.86 -1.59 -14.73
C ASP A 143 -13.20 -0.73 -15.95
N ASN A 144 -13.17 -1.38 -17.11
CA ASN A 144 -13.64 -0.86 -18.40
C ASN A 144 -14.78 -1.75 -18.95
N THR A 145 -15.43 -2.54 -18.10
CA THR A 145 -16.42 -3.56 -18.53
C THR A 145 -17.67 -2.94 -19.13
N ASN A 146 -18.06 -1.74 -18.69
CA ASN A 146 -19.23 -1.01 -19.17
C ASN A 146 -18.98 -0.20 -20.45
N GLY A 147 -17.84 -0.36 -21.09
CA GLY A 147 -17.48 0.30 -22.34
C GLY A 147 -16.58 1.52 -22.19
N PRO A 148 -16.87 2.55 -21.39
CA PRO A 148 -15.95 3.67 -21.19
C PRO A 148 -14.60 3.23 -20.65
N ILE A 149 -13.49 3.78 -21.20
CA ILE A 149 -12.14 3.46 -20.74
C ILE A 149 -11.56 4.55 -19.82
N TYR A 150 -12.28 5.62 -19.55
CA TYR A 150 -11.85 6.73 -18.66
C TYR A 150 -10.43 7.23 -18.94
N LEU A 151 -10.06 7.39 -20.21
CA LEU A 151 -8.69 7.64 -20.68
C LEU A 151 -8.02 8.86 -20.02
N SER A 152 -8.77 9.90 -19.69
CA SER A 152 -8.26 11.08 -19.00
C SER A 152 -7.76 10.75 -17.59
N VAL A 153 -8.51 9.92 -16.85
CA VAL A 153 -8.14 9.45 -15.51
C VAL A 153 -6.95 8.49 -15.58
N GLN A 154 -6.96 7.55 -16.54
CA GLN A 154 -5.83 6.66 -16.77
C GLN A 154 -4.54 7.46 -17.05
N LYS A 155 -4.60 8.49 -17.90
CA LYS A 155 -3.45 9.37 -18.19
C LYS A 155 -2.96 10.11 -16.94
N ALA A 156 -3.87 10.59 -16.09
CA ALA A 156 -3.52 11.23 -14.81
C ALA A 156 -2.80 10.24 -13.87
N LEU A 157 -3.33 9.01 -13.76
CA LEU A 157 -2.71 7.93 -13.00
C LEU A 157 -1.32 7.58 -13.56
N PHE A 158 -1.18 7.38 -14.86
CA PHE A 158 0.09 7.04 -15.50
C PHE A 158 1.13 8.13 -15.27
N LYS A 159 0.77 9.41 -15.42
CA LYS A 159 1.64 10.55 -15.14
C LYS A 159 2.13 10.52 -13.67
N THR A 160 1.23 10.33 -12.74
CA THR A 160 1.53 10.30 -11.30
C THR A 160 2.44 9.10 -10.97
N TRP A 161 2.10 7.90 -11.39
CA TRP A 161 2.84 6.68 -11.06
C TRP A 161 4.22 6.61 -11.73
N LEU A 162 4.35 7.07 -12.97
CA LEU A 162 5.65 7.18 -13.65
C LEU A 162 6.56 8.20 -12.96
N ARG A 163 5.98 9.30 -12.43
CA ARG A 163 6.73 10.28 -11.63
C ARG A 163 7.24 9.67 -10.32
N LEU A 164 6.41 8.90 -9.61
CA LEU A 164 6.83 8.19 -8.39
C LEU A 164 7.97 7.23 -8.68
N ARG A 165 7.86 6.42 -9.74
CA ARG A 165 8.95 5.51 -10.15
C ARG A 165 10.25 6.24 -10.52
N ALA A 166 10.15 7.41 -11.12
CA ALA A 166 11.31 8.26 -11.41
C ALA A 166 11.97 8.83 -10.14
N LEU A 167 11.23 8.93 -9.02
CA LEU A 167 11.76 9.29 -7.71
C LEU A 167 12.39 8.09 -6.97
N GLY A 168 12.15 6.87 -7.43
CA GLY A 168 12.66 5.64 -6.83
C GLY A 168 11.60 4.80 -6.10
N ASP A 169 10.35 5.26 -6.03
CA ASP A 169 9.26 4.54 -5.39
C ASP A 169 8.77 3.38 -6.25
N LYS A 170 8.16 2.41 -5.60
CA LYS A 170 7.44 1.33 -6.26
C LYS A 170 5.99 1.73 -6.47
N THR A 171 5.42 1.35 -7.59
CA THR A 171 3.99 1.44 -7.85
C THR A 171 3.51 0.12 -8.42
N PRO A 172 2.22 -0.24 -8.29
CA PRO A 172 1.68 -1.35 -9.05
C PRO A 172 1.84 -1.15 -10.56
N GLN A 173 1.64 -2.21 -11.33
CA GLN A 173 1.39 -2.18 -12.77
C GLN A 173 -0.12 -2.09 -13.01
N PHE A 174 -0.57 -2.11 -14.26
CA PHE A 174 -2.00 -2.15 -14.56
C PHE A 174 -2.36 -3.22 -15.60
N VAL A 175 -3.60 -3.68 -15.52
CA VAL A 175 -4.30 -4.54 -16.48
C VAL A 175 -5.62 -3.85 -16.85
N CYS A 176 -6.00 -3.86 -18.11
CA CYS A 176 -7.37 -3.47 -18.50
C CYS A 176 -8.28 -4.70 -18.41
N PHE A 177 -9.43 -4.54 -17.76
CA PHE A 177 -10.53 -5.48 -17.81
C PHE A 177 -11.67 -4.85 -18.64
N ALA A 178 -11.88 -5.36 -19.83
CA ALA A 178 -12.65 -4.68 -20.87
C ALA A 178 -13.88 -5.48 -21.30
N GLY A 179 -15.02 -4.81 -21.41
CA GLY A 179 -16.26 -5.30 -22.02
C GLY A 179 -16.76 -4.37 -23.12
N HIS A 180 -17.78 -4.79 -23.86
CA HIS A 180 -18.48 -3.97 -24.85
C HIS A 180 -17.55 -3.21 -25.83
N GLY A 181 -16.51 -3.89 -26.35
CA GLY A 181 -15.54 -3.31 -27.28
C GLY A 181 -14.54 -2.31 -26.65
N ALA A 182 -14.50 -2.17 -25.32
CA ALA A 182 -13.50 -1.34 -24.63
C ALA A 182 -12.07 -1.83 -24.93
N TRP A 183 -11.85 -3.14 -25.13
CA TRP A 183 -10.53 -3.68 -25.49
C TRP A 183 -9.93 -3.03 -26.75
N ASN A 184 -10.75 -2.74 -27.77
CA ASN A 184 -10.27 -2.05 -28.97
C ASN A 184 -9.84 -0.61 -28.67
N ARG A 185 -10.62 0.11 -27.83
CA ARG A 185 -10.27 1.46 -27.38
C ARG A 185 -9.01 1.47 -26.54
N ASP A 186 -8.87 0.54 -25.56
CA ASP A 186 -7.66 0.36 -24.76
C ASP A 186 -6.45 0.02 -25.64
N TYR A 187 -6.61 -0.92 -26.58
CA TYR A 187 -5.54 -1.29 -27.50
C TYR A 187 -5.04 -0.10 -28.31
N ASN A 188 -5.95 0.63 -28.97
CA ASN A 188 -5.57 1.74 -29.84
C ASN A 188 -5.05 2.95 -29.06
N ALA A 189 -5.63 3.30 -27.90
CA ALA A 189 -5.27 4.49 -27.14
C ALA A 189 -4.03 4.30 -26.27
N ILE A 190 -3.76 3.08 -25.77
CA ILE A 190 -2.74 2.82 -24.76
C ILE A 190 -1.64 1.90 -25.31
N TYR A 191 -2.01 0.69 -25.72
CA TYR A 191 -1.01 -0.34 -26.00
C TYR A 191 -0.33 -0.14 -27.37
N LYS A 192 -1.07 0.14 -28.40
CA LYS A 192 -0.54 0.41 -29.74
C LYS A 192 0.35 1.66 -29.78
N THR A 193 0.04 2.65 -28.96
CA THR A 193 0.82 3.90 -28.83
C THR A 193 2.03 3.76 -27.91
N GLY A 194 2.13 2.68 -27.15
CA GLY A 194 3.17 2.51 -26.14
C GLY A 194 2.98 3.39 -24.88
N LEU A 195 1.79 3.98 -24.70
CA LEU A 195 1.48 4.83 -23.56
C LEU A 195 1.71 4.09 -22.24
N ALA A 196 2.54 4.66 -21.37
CA ALA A 196 2.88 4.11 -20.06
C ALA A 196 3.37 2.64 -20.07
N LYS A 197 4.10 2.22 -21.11
CA LYS A 197 4.59 0.84 -21.28
C LYS A 197 5.31 0.28 -20.04
N LYS A 198 5.99 1.11 -19.27
CA LYS A 198 6.66 0.71 -18.01
C LYS A 198 5.69 0.28 -16.91
N LEU A 199 4.40 0.56 -17.05
CA LEU A 199 3.35 0.19 -16.10
C LEU A 199 2.51 -1.01 -16.57
N TRP A 200 2.70 -1.53 -17.77
CA TRP A 200 1.94 -2.68 -18.27
C TRP A 200 2.27 -3.93 -17.47
N PHE A 201 1.25 -4.65 -17.06
CA PHE A 201 1.42 -5.95 -16.44
C PHE A 201 1.49 -7.06 -17.52
N TYR A 202 2.46 -7.94 -17.38
CA TYR A 202 2.71 -9.04 -18.32
C TYR A 202 2.37 -10.37 -17.65
N TRP A 203 1.68 -11.24 -18.41
CA TRP A 203 1.39 -12.61 -18.04
C TRP A 203 1.72 -13.51 -19.23
N ASP A 204 2.42 -14.63 -18.99
CA ASP A 204 2.88 -15.52 -20.08
C ASP A 204 3.62 -14.78 -21.21
N GLY A 205 4.45 -13.80 -20.86
CA GLY A 205 5.32 -13.07 -21.80
C GLY A 205 4.66 -11.98 -22.64
N ARG A 206 3.34 -11.75 -22.48
CA ARG A 206 2.60 -10.69 -23.18
C ARG A 206 1.84 -9.81 -22.18
N PRO A 207 1.45 -8.58 -22.56
CA PRO A 207 0.52 -7.79 -21.75
C PRO A 207 -0.77 -8.58 -21.50
N LEU A 208 -1.23 -8.60 -20.23
CA LEU A 208 -2.48 -9.26 -19.88
C LEU A 208 -3.67 -8.37 -20.25
N LEU A 209 -4.68 -8.96 -20.88
CA LEU A 209 -6.01 -8.37 -21.06
C LEU A 209 -7.05 -9.32 -20.48
N LEU A 210 -7.82 -8.83 -19.50
CA LEU A 210 -9.06 -9.48 -19.08
C LEU A 210 -10.19 -8.97 -19.97
N TYR A 211 -11.05 -9.87 -20.45
CA TYR A 211 -12.14 -9.46 -21.33
C TYR A 211 -13.45 -10.16 -20.99
N HIS A 212 -14.56 -9.43 -21.16
CA HIS A 212 -15.92 -9.94 -21.06
C HIS A 212 -16.63 -9.75 -22.39
N GLY A 213 -17.03 -10.84 -23.04
CA GLY A 213 -17.62 -10.87 -24.36
C GLY A 213 -17.11 -12.05 -25.20
N HIS A 214 -17.33 -12.01 -26.50
CA HIS A 214 -16.89 -13.09 -27.40
C HIS A 214 -15.46 -12.82 -27.90
N LYS A 215 -14.59 -13.84 -27.77
CA LYS A 215 -13.19 -13.75 -28.25
C LYS A 215 -13.09 -13.46 -29.77
N SER A 216 -14.12 -13.82 -30.55
CA SER A 216 -14.23 -13.53 -31.99
C SER A 216 -14.32 -12.03 -32.30
N GLU A 217 -14.79 -11.22 -31.35
CA GLU A 217 -14.90 -9.78 -31.50
C GLU A 217 -13.54 -9.05 -31.39
N LEU A 218 -12.51 -9.69 -30.80
CA LEU A 218 -11.17 -9.17 -30.84
C LEU A 218 -10.53 -9.36 -32.21
N THR A 219 -9.88 -8.34 -32.74
CA THR A 219 -9.12 -8.42 -34.00
C THR A 219 -7.95 -9.41 -33.90
N ARG A 220 -7.43 -9.85 -35.05
CA ARG A 220 -6.22 -10.70 -35.09
C ARG A 220 -5.01 -10.02 -34.43
N ALA A 221 -4.88 -8.70 -34.60
CA ALA A 221 -3.79 -7.92 -33.98
C ALA A 221 -3.87 -7.96 -32.46
N GLU A 222 -5.05 -7.73 -31.88
CA GLU A 222 -5.29 -7.77 -30.44
C GLU A 222 -5.04 -9.19 -29.86
N ARG A 223 -5.58 -10.22 -30.53
CA ARG A 223 -5.35 -11.62 -30.11
C ARG A 223 -3.87 -12.02 -30.10
N ASN A 224 -3.07 -11.48 -31.02
CA ASN A 224 -1.64 -11.76 -31.09
C ASN A 224 -0.83 -10.92 -30.09
N PHE A 225 -1.33 -9.75 -29.72
CA PHE A 225 -0.65 -8.82 -28.84
C PHE A 225 -0.76 -9.20 -27.34
N PHE A 226 -1.95 -9.64 -26.93
CA PHE A 226 -2.24 -9.90 -25.53
C PHE A 226 -2.15 -11.37 -25.14
N THR A 227 -1.84 -11.63 -23.86
CA THR A 227 -2.33 -12.81 -23.15
C THR A 227 -3.77 -12.55 -22.75
N LEU A 228 -4.69 -13.37 -23.22
CA LEU A 228 -6.13 -13.19 -23.05
C LEU A 228 -6.66 -14.13 -21.99
N ARG A 229 -7.44 -13.60 -21.02
CA ARG A 229 -8.26 -14.38 -20.10
C ARG A 229 -9.69 -13.81 -20.13
N TYR A 230 -10.65 -14.67 -20.44
CA TYR A 230 -12.06 -14.31 -20.22
C TYR A 230 -12.25 -14.08 -18.72
N CYS A 231 -12.95 -13.01 -18.35
CA CYS A 231 -13.15 -12.71 -16.93
C CYS A 231 -14.58 -12.22 -16.69
N TRP A 232 -15.21 -12.75 -15.67
CA TRP A 232 -16.47 -12.28 -15.14
C TRP A 232 -16.66 -12.77 -13.71
N ALA A 233 -17.66 -12.19 -12.99
CA ALA A 233 -18.06 -12.73 -11.69
C ALA A 233 -18.48 -14.20 -11.83
N TRP A 234 -18.19 -15.02 -10.79
CA TRP A 234 -18.56 -16.45 -10.73
C TRP A 234 -18.04 -17.32 -11.87
N THR A 235 -17.01 -16.89 -12.56
CA THR A 235 -16.39 -17.70 -13.61
C THR A 235 -15.15 -18.42 -13.12
N GLY A 236 -14.86 -19.53 -13.77
CA GLY A 236 -13.66 -20.33 -13.61
C GLY A 236 -13.52 -21.26 -14.79
N GLY A 237 -12.47 -22.09 -14.79
CA GLY A 237 -12.21 -23.04 -15.85
C GLY A 237 -11.09 -22.62 -16.80
N LYS A 238 -11.03 -23.28 -17.97
CA LYS A 238 -9.92 -23.10 -18.92
C LYS A 238 -9.88 -21.70 -19.51
N ASN A 239 -8.76 -20.96 -19.25
CA ASN A 239 -8.55 -19.58 -19.69
C ASN A 239 -9.62 -18.60 -19.20
N ARG A 240 -10.23 -18.89 -18.06
CA ARG A 240 -11.26 -18.06 -17.44
C ARG A 240 -10.83 -17.68 -16.03
N TRP A 241 -10.91 -16.42 -15.70
CA TRP A 241 -10.68 -15.86 -14.40
C TRP A 241 -12.00 -15.35 -13.81
N GLY A 242 -12.12 -15.41 -12.48
CA GLY A 242 -13.22 -14.81 -11.75
C GLY A 242 -12.77 -13.52 -11.08
N TRP A 243 -13.69 -12.60 -10.84
CA TRP A 243 -13.39 -11.49 -9.96
C TRP A 243 -14.23 -11.54 -8.66
N ASP A 244 -15.26 -12.39 -8.63
CA ASP A 244 -16.04 -12.72 -7.45
C ASP A 244 -16.60 -14.14 -7.55
N ASN A 245 -16.62 -14.88 -6.43
CA ASN A 245 -17.25 -16.21 -6.37
C ASN A 245 -17.95 -16.47 -5.02
N LEU A 246 -18.31 -15.43 -4.28
CA LEU A 246 -19.07 -15.52 -3.04
C LEU A 246 -20.42 -16.19 -3.24
N GLY A 247 -20.77 -17.11 -2.35
CA GLY A 247 -22.06 -17.81 -2.37
C GLY A 247 -22.24 -18.79 -3.52
N VAL A 248 -21.27 -18.90 -4.45
CA VAL A 248 -21.33 -19.81 -5.58
C VAL A 248 -20.45 -21.04 -5.27
N ASN A 249 -19.63 -21.49 -6.16
CA ASN A 249 -18.76 -22.65 -5.91
C ASN A 249 -17.49 -22.22 -5.13
N PRO A 250 -17.29 -22.67 -3.88
CA PRO A 250 -16.16 -22.25 -3.08
C PRO A 250 -14.79 -22.69 -3.62
N ASN A 251 -14.72 -23.63 -4.56
CA ASN A 251 -13.49 -24.10 -5.18
C ASN A 251 -13.29 -23.59 -6.61
N LEU A 252 -14.09 -22.61 -7.03
CA LEU A 252 -13.98 -22.04 -8.37
C LEU A 252 -12.64 -21.33 -8.54
N TYR A 253 -11.91 -21.69 -9.60
CA TYR A 253 -10.64 -21.07 -10.00
C TYR A 253 -10.45 -21.16 -11.51
N GLY A 254 -9.62 -20.25 -12.05
CA GLY A 254 -9.14 -20.29 -13.43
C GLY A 254 -7.94 -21.20 -13.59
N TRP A 255 -7.79 -21.81 -14.77
CA TRP A 255 -6.62 -22.62 -15.14
C TRP A 255 -6.31 -22.47 -16.64
N HIS A 256 -5.05 -22.74 -17.03
CA HIS A 256 -4.63 -22.64 -18.43
C HIS A 256 -4.57 -23.99 -19.13
N THR A 257 -3.69 -24.86 -18.72
CA THR A 257 -3.44 -26.15 -19.40
C THR A 257 -4.01 -27.35 -18.66
N ASN A 258 -3.92 -27.35 -17.33
CA ASN A 258 -4.30 -28.47 -16.48
C ASN A 258 -5.38 -28.04 -15.48
N PRO A 259 -6.57 -28.70 -15.47
CA PRO A 259 -7.63 -28.37 -14.52
C PRO A 259 -7.26 -28.58 -13.05
N HIS A 260 -6.23 -29.36 -12.76
CA HIS A 260 -5.71 -29.54 -11.40
C HIS A 260 -4.60 -28.56 -11.02
N SER A 261 -4.23 -27.64 -11.92
CA SER A 261 -3.23 -26.58 -11.69
C SER A 261 -3.91 -25.21 -11.74
N PRO A 262 -4.39 -24.67 -10.60
CA PRO A 262 -5.02 -23.36 -10.52
C PRO A 262 -4.08 -22.28 -11.06
N GLU A 263 -4.58 -21.38 -11.86
CA GLU A 263 -3.85 -20.20 -12.34
C GLU A 263 -4.23 -18.96 -11.55
N GLU A 264 -5.53 -18.80 -11.28
CA GLU A 264 -6.09 -17.61 -10.63
C GLU A 264 -7.23 -18.02 -9.69
N MET A 265 -7.36 -17.26 -8.59
CA MET A 265 -8.56 -17.29 -7.73
C MET A 265 -8.94 -15.88 -7.28
N PRO A 266 -10.27 -15.55 -7.30
CA PRO A 266 -10.76 -14.31 -6.73
C PRO A 266 -10.85 -14.37 -5.20
N VAL A 267 -10.75 -13.20 -4.59
CA VAL A 267 -11.01 -12.94 -3.17
C VAL A 267 -11.88 -11.70 -3.04
N ALA A 268 -13.10 -11.86 -2.59
CA ALA A 268 -14.01 -10.75 -2.33
C ALA A 268 -14.11 -10.43 -0.85
N VAL A 269 -14.34 -9.16 -0.55
CA VAL A 269 -14.51 -8.64 0.83
C VAL A 269 -15.94 -8.88 1.32
N GLY A 270 -16.89 -8.71 0.41
CA GLY A 270 -18.32 -8.98 0.52
C GLY A 270 -18.89 -9.20 -0.87
N GLY A 271 -20.18 -9.44 -1.00
CA GLY A 271 -20.89 -9.59 -2.26
C GLY A 271 -21.90 -8.47 -2.48
N TRP A 272 -23.05 -8.83 -2.99
CA TRP A 272 -24.11 -7.89 -3.38
C TRP A 272 -25.25 -7.85 -2.40
N ALA A 273 -25.87 -6.68 -2.25
CA ALA A 273 -27.12 -6.53 -1.52
C ALA A 273 -28.26 -7.34 -2.16
N SER A 274 -28.26 -7.49 -3.50
CA SER A 274 -29.28 -8.23 -4.25
C SER A 274 -29.26 -9.75 -4.09
N ASN A 275 -28.23 -10.32 -3.47
CA ASN A 275 -28.20 -11.72 -3.09
C ASN A 275 -27.99 -11.90 -1.57
N ASN A 276 -28.11 -10.80 -0.82
CA ASN A 276 -27.99 -10.75 0.63
C ASN A 276 -26.69 -11.42 1.14
N ILE A 277 -25.55 -11.05 0.53
CA ILE A 277 -24.21 -11.51 0.92
C ILE A 277 -23.35 -10.29 1.20
N GLY A 278 -23.12 -10.02 2.49
CA GLY A 278 -22.34 -8.88 2.94
C GLY A 278 -20.97 -9.25 3.48
N ARG A 279 -20.31 -8.30 4.13
CA ARG A 279 -19.00 -8.47 4.77
C ARG A 279 -19.06 -9.36 6.00
N SER A 280 -20.23 -9.47 6.62
CA SER A 280 -20.49 -10.33 7.78
C SER A 280 -20.91 -11.76 7.38
N TYR A 281 -21.05 -12.03 6.08
CA TYR A 281 -21.47 -13.35 5.58
C TYR A 281 -20.56 -14.48 6.07
N HIS A 282 -21.14 -15.48 6.73
CA HIS A 282 -20.44 -16.67 7.21
C HIS A 282 -21.40 -17.86 7.36
N ASP A 283 -20.85 -19.05 7.35
CA ASP A 283 -21.58 -20.31 7.51
C ASP A 283 -22.81 -20.47 6.59
N GLY A 284 -22.66 -19.94 5.36
CA GLY A 284 -23.70 -20.07 4.32
C GLY A 284 -24.85 -19.08 4.42
N ARG A 285 -24.78 -18.10 5.32
CA ARG A 285 -25.84 -17.10 5.51
C ARG A 285 -25.30 -15.73 5.85
N GLU A 286 -26.08 -14.70 5.51
CA GLU A 286 -25.93 -13.35 6.03
C GLU A 286 -26.61 -13.26 7.41
N PRO A 287 -25.95 -12.71 8.44
CA PRO A 287 -26.59 -12.52 9.74
C PRO A 287 -27.63 -11.39 9.68
N PRO A 288 -28.64 -11.39 10.57
CA PRO A 288 -29.56 -10.27 10.70
C PRO A 288 -28.80 -8.97 10.99
N THR A 289 -29.36 -7.82 10.59
CA THR A 289 -28.70 -6.49 10.68
C THR A 289 -28.14 -6.19 12.07
N LYS A 290 -28.83 -6.56 13.14
CA LYS A 290 -28.37 -6.37 14.53
C LYS A 290 -27.08 -7.14 14.89
N ASP A 291 -26.79 -8.22 14.16
CA ASP A 291 -25.66 -9.12 14.37
C ASP A 291 -24.57 -8.95 13.28
N GLN A 292 -24.77 -7.99 12.37
CA GLN A 292 -23.79 -7.65 11.33
C GLN A 292 -22.62 -6.85 11.93
N HIS A 293 -21.42 -7.23 11.55
CA HIS A 293 -20.17 -6.61 11.99
C HIS A 293 -19.23 -6.38 10.80
N PRO A 294 -19.55 -5.45 9.88
CA PRO A 294 -18.78 -5.25 8.64
C PRO A 294 -17.30 -4.97 8.86
N GLY A 295 -16.91 -4.37 9.99
CA GLY A 295 -15.52 -4.14 10.35
C GLY A 295 -14.74 -5.38 10.80
N SER A 296 -15.39 -6.54 10.99
CA SER A 296 -14.75 -7.78 11.50
C SER A 296 -13.81 -8.44 10.48
N GLY A 297 -14.15 -8.35 9.18
CA GLY A 297 -13.41 -8.98 8.08
C GLY A 297 -13.57 -10.49 8.01
N ILE A 298 -14.68 -11.06 8.53
CA ILE A 298 -14.92 -12.51 8.58
C ILE A 298 -15.02 -13.10 7.18
N CYS A 299 -15.85 -12.53 6.32
CA CYS A 299 -16.03 -13.00 4.94
C CYS A 299 -14.68 -13.00 4.18
N PHE A 300 -13.94 -11.90 4.26
CA PHE A 300 -12.64 -11.74 3.62
C PHE A 300 -11.61 -12.77 4.11
N ALA A 301 -11.51 -13.00 5.42
CA ALA A 301 -10.62 -14.01 5.99
C ALA A 301 -10.95 -15.43 5.50
N ARG A 302 -12.24 -15.78 5.35
CA ARG A 302 -12.69 -17.08 4.84
C ARG A 302 -12.30 -17.27 3.37
N GLN A 303 -12.41 -16.22 2.55
CA GLN A 303 -11.97 -16.24 1.16
C GLN A 303 -10.45 -16.48 1.07
N TRP A 304 -9.65 -15.76 1.85
CA TRP A 304 -8.21 -15.93 1.89
C TRP A 304 -7.78 -17.32 2.41
N LYS A 305 -8.44 -17.85 3.44
CA LYS A 305 -8.17 -19.21 3.95
C LYS A 305 -8.25 -20.25 2.83
N ARG A 306 -9.21 -20.12 1.93
CA ARG A 306 -9.36 -21.00 0.77
C ARG A 306 -8.21 -20.80 -0.24
N VAL A 307 -7.90 -19.54 -0.57
CA VAL A 307 -6.79 -19.20 -1.48
C VAL A 307 -5.46 -19.72 -0.96
N LEU A 308 -5.18 -19.56 0.33
CA LEU A 308 -3.94 -20.06 0.95
C LEU A 308 -3.82 -21.59 0.86
N ARG A 309 -4.93 -22.32 0.95
CA ARG A 309 -4.98 -23.77 0.80
C ARG A 309 -4.72 -24.22 -0.65
N ILE A 310 -5.33 -23.56 -1.62
CA ILE A 310 -5.20 -23.89 -3.07
C ILE A 310 -3.91 -23.34 -3.63
N ASN A 311 -3.47 -22.18 -3.12
CA ASN A 311 -2.18 -21.55 -3.40
C ASN A 311 -1.92 -21.22 -4.89
N PRO A 312 -2.86 -20.59 -5.62
CA PRO A 312 -2.69 -20.26 -7.04
C PRO A 312 -1.53 -19.28 -7.26
N PRO A 313 -0.98 -19.15 -8.47
CA PRO A 313 0.03 -18.13 -8.78
C PRO A 313 -0.52 -16.70 -8.85
N PHE A 314 -1.82 -16.51 -9.13
CA PHE A 314 -2.47 -15.20 -9.16
C PHE A 314 -3.67 -15.16 -8.22
N VAL A 315 -3.80 -14.07 -7.46
CA VAL A 315 -4.98 -13.75 -6.63
C VAL A 315 -5.56 -12.44 -7.11
N PHE A 316 -6.87 -12.44 -7.40
CA PHE A 316 -7.62 -11.27 -7.80
C PHE A 316 -8.48 -10.78 -6.63
N ILE A 317 -8.14 -9.65 -6.03
CA ILE A 317 -8.88 -9.05 -4.91
C ILE A 317 -9.97 -8.11 -5.45
N THR A 318 -11.19 -8.23 -4.98
CA THR A 318 -12.31 -7.38 -5.33
C THR A 318 -12.84 -6.66 -4.09
N GLY A 319 -12.63 -5.36 -3.96
CA GLY A 319 -12.10 -4.33 -4.83
C GLY A 319 -11.28 -3.34 -4.02
N TRP A 320 -10.82 -2.25 -4.66
CA TRP A 320 -10.09 -1.21 -3.96
C TRP A 320 -10.98 -0.02 -3.61
N ASN A 321 -11.67 0.59 -4.60
CA ASN A 321 -12.24 1.93 -4.49
C ASN A 321 -13.52 2.16 -5.30
N GLU A 322 -14.46 1.22 -5.33
CA GLU A 322 -15.78 1.39 -5.96
C GLU A 322 -16.76 2.10 -5.02
N TRP A 323 -16.46 3.35 -4.66
CA TRP A 323 -17.25 4.10 -3.68
C TRP A 323 -18.64 4.52 -4.14
N THR A 324 -18.97 4.41 -5.43
CA THR A 324 -20.23 4.90 -5.99
C THR A 324 -20.94 3.85 -6.83
N ALA A 325 -22.24 3.73 -6.64
CA ALA A 325 -23.09 2.88 -7.46
C ALA A 325 -24.40 3.59 -7.86
N GLY A 326 -25.02 3.10 -8.94
CA GLY A 326 -26.30 3.60 -9.40
C GLY A 326 -27.50 2.91 -8.74
N ALA A 327 -28.56 3.66 -8.50
CA ALA A 327 -29.84 3.11 -8.14
C ALA A 327 -30.58 2.63 -9.39
N TRP A 328 -30.97 1.36 -9.45
CA TRP A 328 -31.64 0.71 -10.58
C TRP A 328 -32.99 0.13 -10.17
N PRO A 329 -33.97 -0.03 -11.10
CA PRO A 329 -35.21 -0.70 -10.76
C PRO A 329 -34.96 -2.21 -10.57
N ALA A 330 -35.52 -2.78 -9.52
CA ALA A 330 -35.53 -4.23 -9.32
C ALA A 330 -36.23 -4.93 -10.51
N PRO A 331 -35.63 -6.02 -11.05
CA PRO A 331 -36.21 -6.73 -12.21
C PRO A 331 -37.47 -7.54 -11.84
N GLY A 332 -37.65 -7.87 -10.60
CA GLY A 332 -38.73 -8.66 -10.02
C GLY A 332 -38.56 -8.75 -8.50
N PRO A 333 -39.38 -9.56 -7.82
CA PRO A 333 -39.21 -9.83 -6.40
C PRO A 333 -37.82 -10.44 -6.12
N LEU A 334 -37.09 -9.90 -5.15
CA LEU A 334 -35.80 -10.44 -4.70
C LEU A 334 -35.53 -10.02 -3.24
N ASP A 335 -34.67 -10.77 -2.57
CA ASP A 335 -34.13 -10.39 -1.26
C ASP A 335 -32.99 -9.38 -1.48
N PHE A 336 -33.23 -8.14 -1.06
CA PHE A 336 -32.27 -7.04 -1.15
C PHE A 336 -31.84 -6.61 0.23
N ALA A 337 -30.62 -6.93 0.62
CA ALA A 337 -30.07 -6.60 1.94
C ALA A 337 -30.96 -7.10 3.11
N GLY A 338 -31.49 -8.32 3.00
CA GLY A 338 -32.32 -8.94 4.02
C GLY A 338 -33.79 -8.50 4.02
N ARG A 339 -34.25 -7.79 2.98
CA ARG A 339 -35.65 -7.39 2.79
C ARG A 339 -36.16 -7.76 1.41
N MET A 340 -37.42 -8.18 1.34
CA MET A 340 -38.08 -8.40 0.05
C MET A 340 -38.38 -7.07 -0.62
N VAL A 341 -37.94 -6.93 -1.87
CA VAL A 341 -38.31 -5.84 -2.77
C VAL A 341 -39.13 -6.37 -3.93
N THR A 342 -39.89 -5.49 -4.57
CA THR A 342 -40.76 -5.81 -5.70
C THR A 342 -40.25 -5.20 -7.00
N LYS A 343 -40.83 -5.60 -8.14
CA LYS A 343 -40.45 -5.05 -9.45
C LYS A 343 -40.61 -3.53 -9.46
N GLY A 344 -39.53 -2.83 -9.86
CA GLY A 344 -39.49 -1.38 -9.97
C GLY A 344 -39.00 -0.66 -8.72
N ASP A 345 -38.87 -1.33 -7.57
CA ASP A 345 -38.26 -0.73 -6.38
C ASP A 345 -36.78 -0.40 -6.66
N PRO A 346 -36.25 0.71 -6.12
CA PRO A 346 -34.83 1.03 -6.31
C PRO A 346 -33.94 0.06 -5.54
N ILE A 347 -32.97 -0.50 -6.26
CA ILE A 347 -31.89 -1.37 -5.72
C ILE A 347 -30.54 -0.87 -6.20
N PHE A 348 -29.47 -1.31 -5.52
CA PHE A 348 -28.09 -1.10 -5.95
C PHE A 348 -27.51 -2.46 -6.33
N ILE A 349 -27.02 -2.59 -7.57
CA ILE A 349 -26.48 -3.85 -8.08
C ILE A 349 -25.07 -4.06 -7.50
N ASP A 350 -24.26 -3.02 -7.47
CA ASP A 350 -22.87 -3.12 -7.04
C ASP A 350 -22.70 -2.81 -5.54
N GLU A 351 -22.58 -1.56 -5.17
CA GLU A 351 -22.26 -1.10 -3.82
C GLU A 351 -23.48 -0.42 -3.17
N TYR A 352 -23.81 -0.82 -1.96
CA TYR A 352 -25.01 -0.28 -1.29
C TYR A 352 -24.76 0.38 0.06
N SER A 353 -24.01 -0.30 0.95
CA SER A 353 -23.77 0.13 2.33
C SER A 353 -22.44 -0.41 2.85
N PRO A 354 -21.98 -0.02 4.05
CA PRO A 354 -20.79 -0.61 4.65
C PRO A 354 -20.81 -2.15 4.75
N GLU A 355 -22.00 -2.75 4.95
CA GLU A 355 -22.15 -4.21 4.94
C GLU A 355 -22.06 -4.78 3.52
N PHE A 356 -22.78 -4.18 2.60
CA PHE A 356 -22.89 -4.65 1.21
C PHE A 356 -22.02 -3.80 0.30
N SER A 357 -20.71 -3.97 0.45
CA SER A 357 -19.67 -3.32 -0.35
C SER A 357 -18.41 -4.19 -0.39
N ARG A 358 -17.53 -3.97 -1.39
CA ARG A 358 -16.38 -4.82 -1.67
C ARG A 358 -15.03 -4.11 -1.54
N ASP A 359 -15.00 -2.83 -1.14
CA ASP A 359 -13.78 -2.03 -1.17
C ASP A 359 -12.94 -2.14 0.08
N ILE A 360 -11.62 -2.01 -0.12
CA ILE A 360 -10.59 -2.12 0.91
C ILE A 360 -9.98 -0.76 1.27
N GLU A 361 -10.11 0.24 0.39
CA GLU A 361 -9.66 1.59 0.69
C GLU A 361 -10.22 2.06 2.04
N PRO A 362 -9.40 2.70 2.90
CA PRO A 362 -9.86 3.11 4.22
C PRO A 362 -11.10 4.00 4.20
N MET A 363 -12.02 3.67 5.08
CA MET A 363 -13.28 4.37 5.30
C MET A 363 -13.14 5.35 6.46
N ARG A 364 -13.87 6.45 6.42
CA ARG A 364 -13.98 7.39 7.53
C ARG A 364 -14.75 6.79 8.69
N LEU A 365 -14.26 6.99 9.94
CA LEU A 365 -14.91 6.45 11.15
C LEU A 365 -15.85 7.42 11.85
N ASP A 366 -15.64 8.71 11.66
CA ASP A 366 -16.24 9.78 12.46
C ASP A 366 -17.48 10.40 11.81
N ASN A 367 -18.00 9.82 10.73
CA ASN A 367 -19.21 10.28 10.07
C ASN A 367 -20.50 9.64 10.59
N GLY A 368 -20.40 8.77 11.61
CA GLY A 368 -21.55 8.21 12.33
C GLY A 368 -22.45 7.29 11.52
N GLY A 369 -21.93 6.60 10.51
CA GLY A 369 -22.68 5.64 9.70
C GLY A 369 -23.28 4.49 10.51
N LEU A 370 -24.23 3.76 9.93
CA LEU A 370 -25.02 2.70 10.56
C LEU A 370 -24.18 1.68 11.34
N TYR A 371 -22.99 1.36 10.82
CA TYR A 371 -22.07 0.38 11.43
C TYR A 371 -20.84 1.04 12.09
N GLY A 372 -20.80 2.36 12.25
CA GLY A 372 -19.66 3.08 12.83
C GLY A 372 -18.41 3.09 11.96
N GLY A 373 -18.47 2.54 10.75
CA GLY A 373 -17.34 2.39 9.85
C GLY A 373 -16.33 1.31 10.27
N PHE A 374 -15.29 1.13 9.51
CA PHE A 374 -14.21 0.16 9.78
C PHE A 374 -12.78 0.73 9.57
N GLY A 375 -12.66 2.02 9.27
CA GLY A 375 -11.38 2.68 9.14
C GLY A 375 -10.45 2.01 8.13
N ASP A 376 -9.23 1.69 8.58
CA ASP A 376 -8.20 1.01 7.81
C ASP A 376 -8.10 -0.51 8.10
N ASN A 377 -9.10 -1.09 8.76
CA ASN A 377 -9.04 -2.49 9.19
C ASN A 377 -8.87 -3.46 8.02
N TYR A 378 -9.60 -3.26 6.92
CA TYR A 378 -9.50 -4.10 5.73
C TYR A 378 -8.16 -3.94 5.01
N TYR A 379 -7.61 -2.73 4.99
CA TYR A 379 -6.29 -2.50 4.42
C TYR A 379 -5.21 -3.34 5.15
N TYR A 380 -5.16 -3.28 6.48
CA TYR A 380 -4.18 -4.07 7.23
C TYR A 380 -4.48 -5.56 7.23
N GLN A 381 -5.75 -5.96 7.15
CA GLN A 381 -6.10 -7.36 6.93
C GLN A 381 -5.58 -7.83 5.56
N MET A 382 -5.80 -7.07 4.50
CA MET A 382 -5.24 -7.37 3.17
C MET A 382 -3.71 -7.49 3.20
N VAL A 383 -3.02 -6.56 3.87
CA VAL A 383 -1.56 -6.64 4.04
C VAL A 383 -1.16 -7.93 4.75
N ALA A 384 -1.86 -8.32 5.82
CA ALA A 384 -1.59 -9.54 6.56
C ALA A 384 -1.76 -10.80 5.69
N GLU A 385 -2.85 -10.87 4.93
CA GLU A 385 -3.14 -12.01 4.05
C GLU A 385 -2.15 -12.09 2.87
N ILE A 386 -1.78 -10.95 2.27
CA ILE A 386 -0.74 -10.91 1.23
C ILE A 386 0.60 -11.41 1.78
N ARG A 387 0.96 -11.06 3.01
CA ARG A 387 2.17 -11.59 3.65
C ARG A 387 2.11 -13.10 3.87
N GLN A 388 0.97 -13.65 4.28
CA GLN A 388 0.78 -15.10 4.38
C GLN A 388 0.93 -15.77 3.02
N TYR A 389 0.37 -15.18 1.98
CA TYR A 389 0.41 -15.71 0.62
C TYR A 389 1.80 -15.61 -0.02
N LYS A 390 2.51 -14.49 0.12
CA LYS A 390 3.78 -14.18 -0.54
C LYS A 390 5.02 -14.45 0.30
N GLY A 391 4.88 -14.59 1.63
CA GLY A 391 6.00 -14.55 2.56
C GLY A 391 6.56 -13.14 2.73
N VAL A 392 7.58 -12.97 3.55
CA VAL A 392 8.22 -11.68 3.84
C VAL A 392 9.74 -11.79 3.90
N HIS A 393 10.44 -10.67 3.74
CA HIS A 393 11.89 -10.61 3.92
C HIS A 393 12.27 -10.83 5.40
N ARG A 394 13.49 -11.30 5.64
CA ARG A 394 14.06 -11.27 6.99
C ARG A 394 14.32 -9.83 7.38
N LEU A 395 13.90 -9.46 8.60
CA LEU A 395 14.21 -8.14 9.16
C LEU A 395 15.70 -8.10 9.52
N PRO A 396 16.50 -7.20 8.91
CA PRO A 396 17.90 -7.03 9.28
C PRO A 396 18.02 -6.42 10.68
N SER A 397 19.05 -6.84 11.42
CA SER A 397 19.29 -6.32 12.77
C SER A 397 20.04 -4.98 12.73
N ILE A 398 19.74 -4.12 13.72
CA ILE A 398 20.56 -2.94 14.03
C ILE A 398 21.77 -3.35 14.85
N HIS A 399 22.84 -2.57 14.76
CA HIS A 399 24.11 -2.89 15.40
C HIS A 399 24.45 -1.90 16.52
N GLN A 400 25.27 -2.37 17.46
CA GLN A 400 25.84 -1.52 18.49
C GLN A 400 26.88 -0.57 17.85
N ALA A 401 26.70 0.73 18.08
CA ALA A 401 27.62 1.78 17.66
C ALA A 401 27.49 3.00 18.57
N THR A 402 28.59 3.71 18.77
CA THR A 402 28.56 4.99 19.49
C THR A 402 28.54 6.12 18.46
N ILE A 403 27.54 6.99 18.56
CA ILE A 403 27.36 8.17 17.70
C ILE A 403 27.65 9.43 18.50
N HIS A 404 28.57 10.23 18.03
CA HIS A 404 28.89 11.53 18.63
C HIS A 404 28.02 12.62 18.01
N ILE A 405 27.03 13.13 18.75
CA ILE A 405 26.01 14.06 18.22
C ILE A 405 26.63 15.37 17.71
N ALA A 406 27.73 15.83 18.26
CA ALA A 406 28.44 17.02 17.78
C ALA A 406 29.23 16.78 16.48
N SER A 407 29.50 15.52 16.13
CA SER A 407 30.30 15.15 14.95
C SER A 407 29.47 15.18 13.66
N PRO A 408 30.14 15.26 12.48
CA PRO A 408 29.47 15.24 11.18
C PRO A 408 28.62 13.99 10.94
N MET A 409 27.60 14.13 10.10
CA MET A 409 26.67 13.05 9.73
C MET A 409 27.35 11.89 8.96
N ALA A 410 28.56 12.09 8.46
CA ALA A 410 29.34 11.06 7.76
C ALA A 410 29.58 9.78 8.57
N GLN A 411 29.57 9.87 9.92
CA GLN A 411 29.67 8.71 10.80
C GLN A 411 28.55 7.67 10.59
N TRP A 412 27.41 8.08 10.03
CA TRP A 412 26.30 7.19 9.71
C TRP A 412 26.48 6.40 8.41
N ARG A 413 27.53 6.66 7.62
CA ARG A 413 27.71 6.04 6.29
C ARG A 413 27.58 4.52 6.33
N ASN A 414 28.28 3.87 7.25
CA ASN A 414 28.34 2.42 7.39
C ASN A 414 27.40 1.85 8.45
N ILE A 415 26.55 2.68 9.08
CA ILE A 415 25.55 2.24 10.02
C ILE A 415 24.31 1.76 9.23
N GLY A 416 23.81 0.59 9.58
CA GLY A 416 22.63 0.00 8.99
C GLY A 416 21.73 -0.70 10.00
N PRO A 417 20.60 -1.19 9.55
CA PRO A 417 20.05 -1.13 8.19
C PRO A 417 19.51 0.25 7.79
N LEU A 418 19.20 0.41 6.48
CA LEU A 418 18.44 1.54 5.95
C LEU A 418 16.95 1.26 6.09
N PHE A 419 16.24 2.12 6.77
CA PHE A 419 14.77 2.16 6.83
C PHE A 419 14.31 3.16 5.76
N ILE A 420 13.97 2.64 4.57
CA ILE A 420 13.57 3.47 3.42
C ILE A 420 12.09 3.81 3.56
N ASN A 421 11.74 5.05 3.23
CA ASN A 421 10.39 5.55 3.11
C ASN A 421 10.04 5.86 1.66
N ASN A 422 8.77 5.98 1.33
CA ASN A 422 8.30 6.48 0.06
C ASN A 422 8.66 7.96 -0.09
N ILE A 423 8.91 8.41 -1.32
CA ILE A 423 9.36 9.78 -1.62
C ILE A 423 8.20 10.58 -2.19
N GLY A 424 7.98 11.77 -1.65
CA GLY A 424 6.92 12.66 -2.13
C GLY A 424 5.59 12.51 -1.38
N LEU A 425 5.62 11.94 -0.17
CA LEU A 425 4.47 11.91 0.73
C LEU A 425 4.07 13.32 1.18
N ALA A 426 5.05 14.18 1.43
CA ALA A 426 4.86 15.55 1.90
C ALA A 426 4.42 16.50 0.77
N VAL A 427 3.33 16.18 0.08
CA VAL A 427 2.78 17.04 -0.98
C VAL A 427 1.52 17.76 -0.53
N HIS A 428 1.27 18.91 -1.17
CA HIS A 428 0.04 19.64 -0.97
C HIS A 428 -1.08 19.04 -1.81
N ARG A 429 -2.31 19.14 -1.31
CA ARG A 429 -3.53 18.83 -2.03
C ARG A 429 -4.30 20.12 -2.28
N ASN A 430 -4.75 20.32 -3.50
CA ASN A 430 -5.68 21.38 -3.89
C ASN A 430 -6.46 20.86 -5.10
N ASP A 431 -7.56 20.17 -4.83
CA ASP A 431 -8.37 19.53 -5.87
C ASP A 431 -9.87 19.62 -5.56
N THR A 432 -10.68 19.72 -6.61
CA THR A 432 -12.13 19.70 -6.52
C THR A 432 -12.59 18.26 -6.30
N GLY A 433 -13.38 18.05 -5.26
CA GLY A 433 -14.01 16.76 -5.00
C GLY A 433 -15.32 16.57 -5.77
N TRP A 434 -16.15 15.67 -5.26
CA TRP A 434 -17.53 15.46 -5.72
C TRP A 434 -18.46 16.50 -5.09
N GLY A 435 -19.52 16.90 -5.80
CA GLY A 435 -20.45 17.92 -5.31
C GLY A 435 -19.77 19.26 -5.01
N PRO A 436 -20.05 19.87 -3.86
CA PRO A 436 -19.46 21.14 -3.45
C PRO A 436 -18.06 21.00 -2.85
N GLU A 437 -17.51 19.78 -2.75
CA GLU A 437 -16.26 19.53 -2.04
C GLU A 437 -15.05 20.13 -2.74
N HIS A 438 -14.18 20.74 -1.95
CA HIS A 438 -12.88 21.22 -2.37
C HIS A 438 -11.84 20.91 -1.29
N TYR A 439 -10.86 20.11 -1.64
CA TYR A 439 -9.85 19.64 -0.69
C TYR A 439 -8.57 20.43 -0.78
N VAL A 440 -8.25 21.15 0.30
CA VAL A 440 -6.99 21.89 0.44
C VAL A 440 -6.20 21.35 1.62
N ASN A 441 -4.96 20.93 1.38
CA ASN A 441 -4.03 20.52 2.41
C ASN A 441 -2.63 21.05 2.10
N ASN A 442 -2.13 21.93 2.95
CA ASN A 442 -0.81 22.58 2.84
C ASN A 442 0.14 22.13 3.96
N THR A 443 -0.13 20.99 4.60
CA THR A 443 0.67 20.49 5.73
C THR A 443 1.95 19.79 5.29
N GLY A 444 2.11 19.43 4.02
CA GLY A 444 3.27 18.75 3.48
C GLY A 444 4.56 19.55 3.62
N ARG A 445 5.51 19.05 4.43
CA ARG A 445 6.88 19.55 4.55
C ARG A 445 7.80 18.43 5.03
N ASN A 446 9.12 18.63 4.95
CA ASN A 446 10.13 17.68 5.45
C ASN A 446 9.94 16.23 4.96
N ASP A 447 9.76 16.06 3.65
CA ASP A 447 9.59 14.77 2.95
C ASP A 447 10.71 13.78 3.38
N ILE A 448 10.37 12.85 4.28
CA ILE A 448 11.29 11.93 4.94
C ILE A 448 11.55 10.74 4.02
N VAL A 449 12.79 10.53 3.62
CA VAL A 449 13.13 9.52 2.61
C VAL A 449 13.88 8.30 3.15
N VAL A 450 14.62 8.44 4.25
CA VAL A 450 15.37 7.33 4.84
C VAL A 450 15.74 7.61 6.29
N CYS A 451 15.71 6.57 7.10
CA CYS A 451 16.09 6.60 8.50
C CYS A 451 17.14 5.52 8.81
N LYS A 452 17.87 5.72 9.91
CA LYS A 452 18.76 4.73 10.51
C LYS A 452 18.63 4.78 12.02
N CYS A 453 18.98 3.69 12.70
CA CYS A 453 19.14 3.69 14.15
C CYS A 453 20.32 2.83 14.58
N ALA A 454 20.87 3.15 15.74
CA ALA A 454 21.95 2.45 16.39
C ALA A 454 21.80 2.54 17.91
N TYR A 455 22.54 1.75 18.65
CA TYR A 455 22.50 1.81 20.12
C TYR A 455 23.90 1.65 20.73
N SER A 456 24.09 2.20 21.91
CA SER A 456 25.26 2.00 22.75
C SER A 456 24.84 1.58 24.18
N ARG A 457 25.77 1.44 25.09
CA ARG A 457 25.47 1.19 26.52
C ARG A 457 24.61 2.27 27.16
N LYS A 458 24.73 3.54 26.70
CA LYS A 458 24.08 4.71 27.34
C LYS A 458 22.93 5.29 26.53
N TYR A 459 22.94 5.13 25.20
CA TYR A 459 22.04 5.84 24.31
C TYR A 459 21.42 4.92 23.24
N ILE A 460 20.24 5.30 22.73
CA ILE A 460 19.73 4.91 21.42
C ILE A 460 19.86 6.14 20.52
N TYR A 461 20.35 5.91 19.30
CA TYR A 461 20.59 6.96 18.32
C TYR A 461 19.69 6.76 17.12
N PHE A 462 19.19 7.87 16.58
CA PHE A 462 18.42 7.91 15.37
C PHE A 462 19.01 8.92 14.40
N TRP A 463 18.97 8.60 13.13
CA TRP A 463 19.29 9.49 12.05
C TRP A 463 18.17 9.46 11.03
N VAL A 464 17.83 10.62 10.48
CA VAL A 464 16.79 10.79 9.46
C VAL A 464 17.28 11.74 8.39
N LYS A 465 16.88 11.47 7.15
CA LYS A 465 17.16 12.34 5.99
C LYS A 465 15.88 12.64 5.27
N THR A 466 15.72 13.91 4.90
CA THR A 466 14.62 14.44 4.09
C THR A 466 15.07 14.71 2.66
N ARG A 467 14.12 14.82 1.74
CA ARG A 467 14.36 15.11 0.33
C ARG A 467 14.91 16.52 0.11
N ALA A 468 14.38 17.50 0.80
CA ALA A 468 14.83 18.90 0.82
C ALA A 468 15.46 19.25 2.19
N PRO A 469 16.15 20.38 2.38
CA PRO A 469 16.62 20.81 3.68
C PRO A 469 15.50 20.82 4.73
N ILE A 470 15.80 20.29 5.92
CA ILE A 470 14.85 20.25 7.04
C ILE A 470 14.52 21.69 7.43
N THR A 471 13.23 21.98 7.57
CA THR A 471 12.75 23.31 8.01
C THR A 471 13.26 23.63 9.41
N THR A 472 13.28 24.91 9.77
CA THR A 472 13.60 25.31 11.14
C THR A 472 12.57 24.73 12.12
N TRP A 473 12.99 24.44 13.36
CA TRP A 473 12.16 23.85 14.40
C TRP A 473 11.04 24.77 14.95
N ARG A 474 10.82 25.90 14.33
CA ARG A 474 9.70 26.78 14.60
C ARG A 474 8.44 26.21 13.95
N GLY A 475 7.47 25.85 14.77
CA GLY A 475 6.21 25.29 14.30
C GLY A 475 5.81 24.04 15.07
N ARG A 476 4.54 23.67 14.90
CA ARG A 476 3.94 22.52 15.62
C ARG A 476 4.34 21.22 14.97
N SER A 477 4.46 20.16 15.80
CA SER A 477 4.68 18.77 15.35
C SER A 477 5.88 18.61 14.40
N TRP A 478 7.00 19.29 14.70
CA TRP A 478 8.20 19.26 13.88
C TRP A 478 9.04 18.02 14.14
N MET A 479 9.24 17.19 13.11
CA MET A 479 10.13 16.03 13.12
C MET A 479 9.96 15.17 14.38
N LEU A 480 8.72 14.80 14.71
CA LEU A 480 8.40 13.95 15.86
C LEU A 480 8.97 12.55 15.66
N LEU A 481 9.56 11.99 16.71
CA LEU A 481 9.98 10.59 16.74
C LEU A 481 9.18 9.86 17.81
N TYR A 482 8.32 8.95 17.39
CA TYR A 482 7.57 8.05 18.28
C TYR A 482 8.33 6.76 18.48
N LEU A 483 8.30 6.25 19.73
CA LEU A 483 8.93 4.97 20.11
C LEU A 483 7.94 4.11 20.88
N SER A 484 8.02 2.79 20.67
CA SER A 484 7.36 1.80 21.51
C SER A 484 8.26 0.61 21.79
N PHE A 485 8.02 -0.02 22.95
CA PHE A 485 8.74 -1.20 23.40
C PHE A 485 7.76 -2.35 23.66
N PRO A 486 8.09 -3.60 23.33
CA PRO A 486 7.23 -4.75 23.65
C PRO A 486 6.90 -4.79 25.15
N GLY A 487 5.61 -4.93 25.47
CA GLY A 487 5.10 -4.90 26.85
C GLY A 487 4.83 -3.49 27.41
N GLY A 488 4.95 -2.44 26.61
CA GLY A 488 4.51 -1.08 26.98
C GLY A 488 2.99 -1.01 27.16
N ASN A 489 2.54 -0.11 28.06
CA ASN A 489 1.11 0.10 28.37
C ASN A 489 0.55 1.38 27.73
N SER A 490 0.98 1.72 26.53
CA SER A 490 0.51 2.93 25.87
C SER A 490 -0.94 2.76 25.38
N ASN A 491 -1.77 3.77 25.66
CA ASN A 491 -3.15 3.83 25.19
C ASN A 491 -3.32 4.57 23.86
N TRP A 492 -2.21 5.10 23.27
CA TRP A 492 -2.26 5.80 22.01
C TRP A 492 -1.42 5.09 20.95
N MET A 493 -2.07 4.38 20.06
CA MET A 493 -1.48 3.67 18.90
C MET A 493 -0.27 2.78 19.23
N GLY A 494 -0.12 2.38 20.50
CA GLY A 494 1.01 1.58 20.97
C GLY A 494 2.32 2.35 21.21
N TYR A 495 2.35 3.68 21.09
CA TYR A 495 3.57 4.47 21.32
C TYR A 495 3.73 4.89 22.76
N ASP A 496 4.86 4.52 23.38
CA ASP A 496 5.19 4.82 24.78
C ASP A 496 5.86 6.19 24.94
N TYR A 497 6.62 6.64 23.92
CA TYR A 497 7.41 7.86 23.99
C TYR A 497 7.30 8.68 22.71
N VAL A 498 7.43 10.02 22.88
CA VAL A 498 7.61 10.97 21.78
C VAL A 498 8.77 11.92 22.06
N ILE A 499 9.57 12.16 21.03
CA ILE A 499 10.72 13.07 21.05
C ILE A 499 10.44 14.21 20.07
N ASN A 500 11.03 15.37 20.28
CA ASN A 500 10.88 16.62 19.51
C ASN A 500 9.51 17.31 19.64
N ARG A 501 8.64 16.89 20.53
CA ARG A 501 7.35 17.58 20.71
C ARG A 501 7.53 19.01 21.23
N HIS A 502 8.58 19.25 22.04
CA HIS A 502 9.02 20.57 22.46
C HIS A 502 10.54 20.67 22.32
N VAL A 503 10.99 21.42 21.35
CA VAL A 503 12.40 21.72 21.12
C VAL A 503 12.80 22.88 22.03
N LEU A 504 13.84 22.71 22.83
CA LEU A 504 14.28 23.68 23.82
C LEU A 504 15.26 24.70 23.23
N ASN A 505 16.15 24.24 22.36
CA ASN A 505 17.11 25.06 21.62
C ASN A 505 17.65 24.28 20.41
N SER A 506 18.65 24.81 19.70
CA SER A 506 19.22 24.21 18.49
C SER A 506 19.89 22.83 18.69
N HIS A 507 20.05 22.37 19.93
CA HIS A 507 20.79 21.13 20.25
C HIS A 507 20.06 20.21 21.23
N THR A 508 18.97 20.68 21.84
CA THR A 508 18.31 19.96 22.93
C THR A 508 16.79 19.96 22.75
N THR A 509 16.20 18.82 22.94
CA THR A 509 14.76 18.59 22.84
C THR A 509 14.24 17.77 24.01
N THR A 510 12.90 17.72 24.17
CA THR A 510 12.27 16.92 25.22
C THR A 510 12.11 15.46 24.81
N VAL A 511 12.17 14.58 25.80
CA VAL A 511 11.68 13.21 25.77
C VAL A 511 10.43 13.17 26.63
N GLN A 512 9.31 12.73 26.07
CA GLN A 512 8.03 12.65 26.76
C GLN A 512 7.52 11.21 26.77
N ARG A 513 6.85 10.82 27.87
CA ARG A 513 6.18 9.53 28.02
C ARG A 513 4.68 9.68 27.87
N ASN A 514 4.02 8.73 27.23
CA ASN A 514 2.57 8.66 27.16
C ASN A 514 1.96 8.43 28.55
N ILE A 515 0.87 9.14 28.85
CA ILE A 515 0.14 9.05 30.13
C ILE A 515 -1.35 8.75 29.92
N GLY A 516 -1.72 8.25 28.73
CA GLY A 516 -3.08 7.92 28.32
C GLY A 516 -3.59 8.78 27.18
N GLY A 517 -4.28 8.19 26.20
CA GLY A 517 -4.69 8.89 24.99
C GLY A 517 -3.53 9.64 24.32
N TYR A 518 -3.75 10.81 23.76
CA TYR A 518 -2.68 11.64 23.17
C TYR A 518 -2.07 12.63 24.20
N HIS A 519 -1.97 12.21 25.47
CA HIS A 519 -1.37 13.02 26.53
C HIS A 519 0.06 12.58 26.83
N TRP A 520 0.96 13.55 26.98
CA TRP A 520 2.40 13.30 27.07
C TRP A 520 3.01 14.10 28.22
N ARG A 521 3.81 13.45 29.07
CA ARG A 521 4.53 14.07 30.19
C ARG A 521 6.04 14.08 29.91
N THR A 522 6.69 15.24 30.04
CA THR A 522 8.15 15.36 29.91
C THR A 522 8.85 14.59 31.04
N ILE A 523 9.79 13.71 30.66
CA ILE A 523 10.58 12.87 31.57
C ILE A 523 12.07 13.15 31.47
N GLY A 524 12.50 13.98 30.53
CA GLY A 524 13.90 14.35 30.36
C GLY A 524 14.19 15.00 29.02
N ARG A 525 15.48 15.03 28.68
CA ARG A 525 15.99 15.71 27.49
C ARG A 525 16.81 14.76 26.62
N ALA A 526 16.76 14.97 25.30
CA ALA A 526 17.64 14.34 24.31
C ALA A 526 18.47 15.42 23.61
N ARG A 527 19.66 15.03 23.13
CA ARG A 527 20.49 15.88 22.28
C ARG A 527 20.20 15.60 20.82
N PHE A 528 20.19 16.63 20.00
CA PHE A 528 20.09 16.48 18.55
C PHE A 528 21.04 17.44 17.82
N ARG A 529 21.32 17.13 16.57
CA ARG A 529 21.99 18.02 15.61
C ARG A 529 21.28 17.91 14.29
N MET A 530 21.05 19.03 13.67
CA MET A 530 20.51 19.16 12.32
C MET A 530 21.55 19.84 11.41
N HIS A 531 21.66 19.34 10.17
CA HIS A 531 22.49 19.98 9.15
C HIS A 531 21.91 19.68 7.76
N GLY A 532 21.47 20.71 7.06
CA GLY A 532 20.87 20.59 5.72
C GLY A 532 19.67 19.66 5.72
N ARG A 533 19.81 18.53 5.02
CA ARG A 533 18.74 17.50 4.86
C ARG A 533 18.78 16.43 5.94
N GLN A 534 19.58 16.54 6.96
CA GLN A 534 19.84 15.45 7.90
C GLN A 534 19.69 15.91 9.34
N MET A 535 19.17 15.01 10.17
CA MET A 535 19.07 15.18 11.60
C MET A 535 19.53 13.91 12.30
N GLN A 536 20.26 14.05 13.41
CA GLN A 536 20.59 12.95 14.31
C GLN A 536 20.18 13.28 15.74
N VAL A 537 19.72 12.25 16.47
CA VAL A 537 19.20 12.37 17.84
C VAL A 537 19.83 11.30 18.72
N ALA A 538 20.23 11.66 19.96
CA ALA A 538 20.68 10.71 20.99
C ALA A 538 19.75 10.76 22.19
N ILE A 539 19.12 9.64 22.51
CA ILE A 539 18.15 9.50 23.59
C ILE A 539 18.81 8.66 24.70
N PRO A 540 18.95 9.18 25.95
CA PRO A 540 19.47 8.39 27.07
C PRO A 540 18.55 7.20 27.35
N ARG A 541 19.12 5.98 27.34
CA ARG A 541 18.37 4.73 27.57
C ARG A 541 17.64 4.69 28.89
N ARG A 542 18.23 5.31 29.94
CA ARG A 542 17.62 5.41 31.27
C ARG A 542 16.24 6.10 31.25
N LEU A 543 16.03 7.08 30.36
CA LEU A 543 14.74 7.77 30.22
C LEU A 543 13.67 6.85 29.61
N LEU A 544 14.09 5.82 28.86
CA LEU A 544 13.22 4.84 28.23
C LEU A 544 13.03 3.57 29.08
N GLY A 545 13.48 3.60 30.36
CA GLY A 545 13.40 2.45 31.26
C GLY A 545 14.37 1.30 30.92
N ILE A 546 15.37 1.54 30.05
CA ILE A 546 16.31 0.51 29.59
C ILE A 546 17.61 0.64 30.42
N HIS A 547 17.68 -0.06 31.53
CA HIS A 547 18.79 0.04 32.48
C HIS A 547 19.92 -0.97 32.23
N LYS A 548 19.60 -2.18 31.76
CA LYS A 548 20.55 -3.28 31.56
C LYS A 548 20.77 -3.58 30.06
N ALA A 549 20.16 -4.60 29.57
CA ALA A 549 20.26 -5.01 28.16
C ALA A 549 19.20 -4.30 27.31
N MET A 550 19.47 -4.15 26.00
CA MET A 550 18.46 -3.73 25.05
C MET A 550 17.36 -4.81 24.94
N PRO A 551 16.07 -4.45 24.71
CA PRO A 551 15.06 -5.42 24.33
C PRO A 551 15.45 -6.08 23.00
N ALA A 552 14.90 -7.25 22.70
CA ALA A 552 15.18 -7.95 21.44
C ALA A 552 14.76 -7.12 20.20
N GLU A 553 13.74 -6.32 20.38
CA GLU A 553 13.19 -5.43 19.34
C GLU A 553 12.55 -4.20 19.99
N PHE A 554 12.51 -3.09 19.27
CA PHE A 554 11.66 -1.93 19.57
C PHE A 554 11.11 -1.36 18.26
N HIS A 555 10.08 -0.50 18.38
CA HIS A 555 9.42 0.08 17.21
C HIS A 555 9.61 1.60 17.20
N PHE A 556 9.63 2.19 16.01
CA PHE A 556 9.72 3.63 15.87
C PHE A 556 9.01 4.16 14.61
N LYS A 557 8.63 5.41 14.67
CA LYS A 557 8.03 6.15 13.58
C LYS A 557 8.44 7.62 13.64
N TRP A 558 8.87 8.15 12.50
CA TRP A 558 9.00 9.58 12.33
C TRP A 558 7.71 10.18 11.79
N ALA A 559 7.39 11.41 12.19
CA ALA A 559 6.28 12.17 11.63
C ALA A 559 6.59 13.67 11.67
N ASP A 560 6.18 14.39 10.64
CA ASP A 560 6.33 15.84 10.57
C ASP A 560 5.01 16.49 10.22
N HIS A 561 4.68 17.60 10.90
CA HIS A 561 3.51 18.43 10.66
C HIS A 561 2.16 17.69 10.68
N ILE A 562 2.07 16.60 11.41
CA ILE A 562 0.78 15.98 11.73
C ILE A 562 0.00 16.91 12.68
N ALA A 563 -1.32 16.83 12.67
CA ALA A 563 -2.15 17.58 13.60
C ALA A 563 -1.89 17.15 15.06
N GLN A 564 -2.21 18.00 16.03
CA GLN A 564 -1.95 17.74 17.46
C GLN A 564 -3.15 17.16 18.22
N ASN A 565 -4.13 16.64 17.52
CA ASN A 565 -5.35 16.11 18.12
C ASN A 565 -5.29 14.61 18.46
N GLY A 566 -4.21 13.93 18.06
CA GLY A 566 -4.00 12.51 18.32
C GLY A 566 -4.89 11.56 17.52
N ARG A 567 -5.54 12.03 16.48
CA ARG A 567 -6.31 11.18 15.57
C ARG A 567 -5.38 10.32 14.73
N TRP A 568 -5.67 9.04 14.59
CA TRP A 568 -4.89 8.12 13.77
C TRP A 568 -4.91 8.51 12.27
N THR A 569 -5.97 9.20 11.83
CA THR A 569 -6.13 9.71 10.46
C THR A 569 -5.08 10.73 10.06
N ASP A 570 -4.43 11.39 11.02
CA ASP A 570 -3.35 12.35 10.74
C ASP A 570 -2.18 11.71 9.98
N PHE A 571 -1.89 10.43 10.21
CA PHE A 571 -0.85 9.71 9.48
C PHE A 571 -1.20 9.45 8.00
N TYR A 572 -2.45 9.66 7.59
CA TYR A 572 -2.93 9.55 6.22
C TYR A 572 -3.12 10.91 5.55
N LEU A 573 -3.55 11.90 6.34
CA LEU A 573 -4.10 13.14 5.80
C LEU A 573 -3.16 14.32 5.93
N ASN A 574 -2.25 14.33 6.92
CA ASN A 574 -1.47 15.52 7.24
C ASN A 574 0.03 15.25 7.25
N GLY A 575 0.81 16.27 6.86
CA GLY A 575 2.26 16.28 6.98
C GLY A 575 2.96 15.18 6.20
N ASP A 576 3.90 14.53 6.88
CA ASP A 576 4.66 13.39 6.39
C ASP A 576 4.95 12.40 7.51
N CYS A 577 5.10 11.12 7.19
CA CYS A 577 5.52 10.12 8.17
C CYS A 577 6.35 8.98 7.54
N ALA A 578 7.22 8.41 8.34
CA ALA A 578 8.11 7.32 7.97
C ALA A 578 8.15 6.24 9.06
N PRO A 579 7.64 5.02 8.79
CA PRO A 579 6.99 4.59 7.55
C PRO A 579 5.62 5.25 7.39
N PRO A 580 5.00 5.19 6.17
CA PRO A 580 3.74 5.88 5.89
C PRO A 580 2.56 5.27 6.67
N PHE A 581 1.46 5.98 6.73
CA PHE A 581 0.19 5.56 7.33
C PHE A 581 0.36 5.10 8.79
N ARG A 582 -0.29 4.03 9.22
CA ARG A 582 -0.14 3.48 10.58
C ARG A 582 0.96 2.42 10.69
N PHE A 583 1.76 2.17 9.66
CA PHE A 583 2.94 1.35 9.81
C PHE A 583 3.95 1.96 10.79
N TYR A 584 4.75 1.11 11.41
CA TYR A 584 5.94 1.47 12.17
C TYR A 584 7.15 0.64 11.75
N TYR A 585 8.33 1.20 11.86
CA TYR A 585 9.56 0.45 11.68
C TYR A 585 9.83 -0.45 12.89
N ARG A 586 10.28 -1.65 12.61
CA ARG A 586 10.75 -2.61 13.61
C ARG A 586 12.27 -2.59 13.64
N ALA A 587 12.86 -2.35 14.80
CA ALA A 587 14.31 -2.31 15.02
C ALA A 587 14.74 -3.53 15.84
N LYS A 588 15.16 -4.59 15.15
CA LYS A 588 15.63 -5.83 15.76
C LYS A 588 17.07 -5.69 16.22
N ILE A 589 17.40 -6.10 17.45
CA ILE A 589 18.75 -6.07 18.00
C ILE A 589 19.54 -7.30 17.55
N SER A 590 20.82 -7.11 17.15
CA SER A 590 21.71 -8.21 16.78
C SER A 590 22.09 -9.06 18.00
N GLY A 591 22.17 -10.37 17.83
CA GLY A 591 22.63 -11.30 18.87
C GLY A 591 21.57 -11.71 19.91
N ARG A 592 20.29 -11.53 19.61
CA ARG A 592 19.19 -12.00 20.46
C ARG A 592 18.07 -12.69 19.67
#